data_8378fefb16c6309207b038269e0ef90c
#
_entry.id   8378fefb16c6309207b038269e0ef90c
#
_cell.length_a   1.000
_cell.length_b   1.000
_cell.length_c   1.000
_cell.angle_alpha   90.00
_cell.angle_beta   90.00
_cell.angle_gamma   90.00
#
_symmetry.space_group_name_H-M   'P 1'
#
loop_
_entity.id
_entity.type
_entity.pdbx_description
1 polymer ?
#
loop_
_entity_poly.entity_id
_entity_poly.type
_entity_poly.pdbx_seq_one_letter_code
_entity_poly.pdbx_strand_id
1 'polypeptide(L)'
;MPPTLKTTQAFIVALIVQKYGGTSVGSPERIKNVAQRIAKYQVQGHQVVVVVSAMSGETNRLIALAKEIQSDPDPRELDVVISTGEQVTIGLLAMALKDLC
;
A
#
# COMPACT_ATOMS: atom_id res chain seq x y z
N MET A 1 5.26 8.15 -40.87
CA MET A 1 5.15 8.32 -40.30
C MET A 1 4.63 8.10 -39.67
N PRO A 2 4.09 7.57 -39.60
CA PRO A 2 3.87 8.34 -38.77
C PRO A 2 4.17 7.95 -37.54
N PRO A 3 5.01 8.38 -37.12
CA PRO A 3 5.39 8.35 -35.79
C PRO A 3 4.25 8.76 -34.92
N THR A 4 3.28 9.31 -35.53
CA THR A 4 2.08 9.70 -34.82
C THR A 4 1.41 8.58 -34.08
N LEU A 5 1.43 7.35 -34.61
CA LEU A 5 0.84 6.23 -33.91
C LEU A 5 1.58 5.89 -32.62
N LYS A 6 2.90 5.90 -32.71
CA LYS A 6 3.72 5.63 -31.52
C LYS A 6 3.56 6.73 -30.48
N THR A 7 3.47 7.96 -30.95
CA THR A 7 3.27 9.10 -30.08
C THR A 7 1.94 8.99 -29.35
N THR A 8 0.90 8.58 -30.06
CA THR A 8 -0.43 8.41 -29.48
C THR A 8 -0.40 7.39 -28.37
N GLN A 9 0.28 6.26 -28.59
CA GLN A 9 0.40 5.23 -27.56
C GLN A 9 1.13 5.73 -26.33
N ALA A 10 2.12 6.60 -26.52
CA ALA A 10 2.87 7.15 -25.41
C ALA A 10 2.04 8.03 -24.50
N PHE A 11 0.90 8.54 -24.98
CA PHE A 11 0.03 9.41 -24.21
C PHE A 11 -1.17 8.70 -23.61
N ILE A 12 -1.25 7.39 -23.75
CA ILE A 12 -2.32 6.63 -23.11
C ILE A 12 -2.07 6.61 -21.62
N VAL A 13 -3.00 7.16 -20.85
CA VAL A 13 -2.93 7.22 -19.41
C VAL A 13 -4.01 6.30 -18.83
N ALA A 14 -3.64 5.48 -17.90
CA ALA A 14 -4.57 4.60 -17.21
C ALA A 14 -4.66 4.96 -15.74
N LEU A 15 -5.81 4.67 -15.15
CA LEU A 15 -5.96 4.62 -13.70
C LEU A 15 -5.72 3.17 -13.28
N ILE A 16 -4.68 2.98 -12.50
CA ILE A 16 -4.26 1.64 -12.06
C ILE A 16 -4.50 1.51 -10.57
N VAL A 17 -5.19 0.45 -10.18
CA VAL A 17 -5.39 0.12 -8.77
C VAL A 17 -4.52 -1.09 -8.44
N GLN A 18 -3.63 -0.92 -7.47
CA GLN A 18 -2.74 -1.98 -7.04
C GLN A 18 -2.99 -2.31 -5.58
N LYS A 19 -3.10 -3.59 -5.27
CA LYS A 19 -3.26 -4.05 -3.90
C LYS A 19 -2.04 -4.85 -3.48
N TYR A 20 -1.51 -4.52 -2.30
CA TYR A 20 -0.37 -5.22 -1.72
C TYR A 20 -0.77 -5.81 -0.37
N GLY A 21 -0.61 -7.12 -0.22
CA GLY A 21 -0.88 -7.81 1.03
C GLY A 21 0.25 -7.64 2.03
N GLY A 22 0.01 -8.11 3.27
CA GLY A 22 0.93 -7.93 4.38
C GLY A 22 2.34 -8.44 4.13
N THR A 23 2.47 -9.55 3.40
CA THR A 23 3.78 -10.10 3.07
C THR A 23 4.60 -9.17 2.18
N SER A 24 3.95 -8.53 1.21
CA SER A 24 4.61 -7.60 0.30
C SER A 24 5.07 -6.32 0.99
N VAL A 25 4.48 -5.98 2.11
CA VAL A 25 4.83 -4.81 2.91
C VAL A 25 5.35 -5.21 4.29
N GLY A 26 5.88 -6.43 4.41
CA GLY A 26 6.23 -7.03 5.69
C GLY A 26 7.50 -6.50 6.35
N SER A 27 8.26 -5.65 5.66
CA SER A 27 9.48 -5.07 6.20
C SER A 27 9.75 -3.74 5.51
N PRO A 28 10.60 -2.87 6.10
CA PRO A 28 10.98 -1.63 5.45
C PRO A 28 11.56 -1.83 4.05
N GLU A 29 12.35 -2.86 3.86
CA GLU A 29 12.94 -3.17 2.56
C GLU A 29 11.86 -3.51 1.54
N ARG A 30 10.88 -4.31 1.93
CA ARG A 30 9.78 -4.68 1.05
C ARG A 30 8.89 -3.48 0.71
N ILE A 31 8.68 -2.61 1.67
CA ILE A 31 7.94 -1.36 1.44
C ILE A 31 8.67 -0.50 0.40
N LYS A 32 9.99 -0.40 0.49
CA LYS A 32 10.78 0.33 -0.50
C LYS A 32 10.67 -0.31 -1.89
N ASN A 33 10.64 -1.63 -1.97
CA ASN A 33 10.45 -2.33 -3.23
C ASN A 33 9.09 -2.03 -3.86
N VAL A 34 8.05 -2.01 -3.04
CA VAL A 34 6.69 -1.65 -3.49
C VAL A 34 6.70 -0.20 -4.00
N ALA A 35 7.34 0.71 -3.28
CA ALA A 35 7.43 2.10 -3.69
C ALA A 35 8.09 2.24 -5.07
N GLN A 36 9.15 1.51 -5.31
CA GLN A 36 9.83 1.53 -6.62
C GLN A 36 8.92 1.03 -7.73
N ARG A 37 8.15 -0.01 -7.47
CA ARG A 37 7.19 -0.56 -8.43
C ARG A 37 6.10 0.46 -8.76
N ILE A 38 5.57 1.14 -7.75
CA ILE A 38 4.55 2.19 -7.94
C ILE A 38 5.12 3.34 -8.77
N ALA A 39 6.32 3.80 -8.41
CA ALA A 39 6.96 4.92 -9.10
C ALA A 39 7.16 4.64 -10.58
N LYS A 40 7.40 3.38 -10.93
CA LYS A 40 7.58 2.96 -12.32
C LYS A 40 6.36 3.30 -13.18
N TYR A 41 5.17 3.02 -12.66
CA TYR A 41 3.93 3.34 -13.37
C TYR A 41 3.65 4.83 -13.39
N GLN A 42 3.98 5.52 -12.32
CA GLN A 42 3.79 6.97 -12.24
C GLN A 42 4.67 7.70 -13.25
N VAL A 43 5.91 7.25 -13.40
CA VAL A 43 6.84 7.84 -14.39
C VAL A 43 6.30 7.68 -15.80
N GLN A 44 5.57 6.60 -16.07
CA GLN A 44 4.94 6.36 -17.36
C GLN A 44 3.70 7.23 -17.58
N GLY A 45 3.32 8.04 -16.61
CA GLY A 45 2.18 8.95 -16.73
C GLY A 45 0.87 8.39 -16.20
N HIS A 46 0.86 7.20 -15.62
CA HIS A 46 -0.36 6.61 -15.06
C HIS A 46 -0.69 7.19 -13.70
N GLN A 47 -1.97 7.20 -13.39
CA GLN A 47 -2.45 7.47 -12.05
C GLN A 47 -2.55 6.14 -11.31
N VAL A 48 -2.03 6.08 -10.09
CA VAL A 48 -2.00 4.83 -9.32
C VAL A 48 -2.71 5.03 -7.99
N VAL A 49 -3.68 4.18 -7.72
CA VAL A 49 -4.32 4.06 -6.42
C VAL A 49 -3.76 2.80 -5.75
N VAL A 50 -3.21 2.95 -4.58
CA VAL A 50 -2.57 1.85 -3.89
C VAL A 50 -3.35 1.49 -2.64
N VAL A 51 -3.68 0.21 -2.51
CA VAL A 51 -4.34 -0.34 -1.33
C VAL A 51 -3.35 -1.27 -0.64
N VAL A 52 -3.09 -1.02 0.63
CA VAL A 52 -2.14 -1.83 1.40
C VAL A 52 -2.79 -2.42 2.64
N SER A 53 -2.23 -3.53 3.09
CA SER A 53 -2.59 -4.15 4.35
C SER A 53 -1.62 -3.71 5.45
N ALA A 54 -1.93 -4.06 6.69
CA ALA A 54 -0.94 -4.00 7.76
C ALA A 54 0.26 -4.89 7.40
N MET A 55 1.41 -4.59 7.98
CA MET A 55 2.60 -5.42 7.81
C MET A 55 2.32 -6.84 8.33
N SER A 56 3.00 -7.83 7.74
CA SER A 56 2.79 -9.23 8.08
C SER A 56 2.86 -9.46 9.59
N GLY A 57 1.86 -10.15 10.13
CA GLY A 57 1.78 -10.47 11.56
C GLY A 57 1.19 -9.37 12.44
N GLU A 58 1.06 -8.16 11.93
CA GLU A 58 0.64 -7.01 12.73
C GLU A 58 -0.83 -7.09 13.13
N THR A 59 -1.71 -7.49 12.22
CA THR A 59 -3.13 -7.64 12.52
C THR A 59 -3.34 -8.68 13.63
N ASN A 60 -2.65 -9.81 13.53
CA ASN A 60 -2.75 -10.86 14.56
C ASN A 60 -2.23 -10.38 15.90
N ARG A 61 -1.15 -9.61 15.92
CA ARG A 61 -0.61 -9.03 17.14
C ARG A 61 -1.62 -8.12 17.82
N LEU A 62 -2.28 -7.27 17.03
CA LEU A 62 -3.28 -6.35 17.56
C LEU A 62 -4.52 -7.06 18.06
N ILE A 63 -4.97 -8.11 17.38
CA ILE A 63 -6.09 -8.93 17.82
C ILE A 63 -5.76 -9.60 19.16
N ALA A 64 -4.56 -10.15 19.26
CA ALA A 64 -4.12 -10.81 20.50
C ALA A 64 -4.10 -9.81 21.66
N LEU A 65 -3.62 -8.60 21.41
CA LEU A 65 -3.59 -7.53 22.40
C LEU A 65 -4.99 -7.18 22.89
N ALA A 66 -5.94 -7.06 21.94
CA ALA A 66 -7.34 -6.76 22.28
C ALA A 66 -7.95 -7.86 23.15
N LYS A 67 -7.64 -9.12 22.87
CA LYS A 67 -8.17 -10.25 23.62
C LYS A 67 -7.63 -10.31 25.05
N GLU A 68 -6.50 -9.72 25.32
CA GLU A 68 -5.99 -9.60 26.68
C GLU A 68 -6.82 -8.64 27.52
N ILE A 69 -7.46 -7.66 26.89
CA ILE A 69 -8.32 -6.69 27.56
C ILE A 69 -9.74 -7.24 27.69
N GLN A 70 -10.24 -7.87 26.63
CA GLN A 70 -11.61 -8.36 26.57
C GLN A 70 -11.61 -9.67 25.80
N SER A 71 -12.06 -10.76 26.41
CA SER A 71 -11.97 -12.11 25.81
C SER A 71 -12.73 -12.22 24.50
N ASP A 72 -13.83 -11.48 24.37
CA ASP A 72 -14.59 -11.36 23.12
C ASP A 72 -14.65 -9.87 22.77
N PRO A 73 -13.64 -9.38 22.05
CA PRO A 73 -13.53 -7.93 21.82
C PRO A 73 -14.73 -7.35 21.11
N ASP A 74 -15.15 -6.17 21.57
CA ASP A 74 -16.20 -5.41 20.90
C ASP A 74 -15.79 -5.14 19.45
N PRO A 75 -16.64 -5.53 18.46
CA PRO A 75 -16.24 -5.42 17.06
C PRO A 75 -15.88 -4.00 16.63
N ARG A 76 -16.62 -3.00 17.10
CA ARG A 76 -16.37 -1.62 16.73
C ARG A 76 -15.01 -1.14 17.23
N GLU A 77 -14.71 -1.44 18.49
CA GLU A 77 -13.44 -1.01 19.09
C GLU A 77 -12.29 -1.81 18.51
N LEU A 78 -12.52 -3.08 18.22
CA LEU A 78 -11.52 -3.92 17.57
C LEU A 78 -11.12 -3.36 16.19
N ASP A 79 -12.10 -2.89 15.42
CA ASP A 79 -11.83 -2.28 14.11
C ASP A 79 -10.93 -1.05 14.25
N VAL A 80 -11.15 -0.24 15.27
CA VAL A 80 -10.29 0.92 15.54
C VAL A 80 -8.87 0.47 15.79
N VAL A 81 -8.68 -0.54 16.63
CA VAL A 81 -7.36 -1.06 16.96
C VAL A 81 -6.66 -1.64 15.72
N ILE A 82 -7.36 -2.48 14.97
CA ILE A 82 -6.79 -3.14 13.79
C ILE A 82 -6.40 -2.13 12.72
N SER A 83 -7.21 -1.08 12.52
CA SER A 83 -6.96 -0.07 11.48
C SER A 83 -5.62 0.65 11.68
N THR A 84 -5.10 0.70 12.91
CA THR A 84 -3.82 1.37 13.18
C THR A 84 -2.67 0.69 12.46
N GLY A 85 -2.71 -0.63 12.31
CA GLY A 85 -1.67 -1.36 11.57
C GLY A 85 -1.63 -0.98 10.11
N GLU A 86 -2.79 -0.81 9.50
CA GLU A 86 -2.87 -0.37 8.09
C GLU A 86 -2.40 1.07 7.94
N GLN A 87 -2.71 1.93 8.89
CA GLN A 87 -2.26 3.32 8.89
C GLN A 87 -0.74 3.43 8.95
N VAL A 88 -0.09 2.56 9.72
CA VAL A 88 1.37 2.51 9.77
C VAL A 88 1.94 2.22 8.38
N THR A 89 1.40 1.22 7.69
CA THR A 89 1.87 0.86 6.35
C THR A 89 1.69 2.01 5.37
N ILE A 90 0.53 2.67 5.41
CA ILE A 90 0.24 3.80 4.54
C ILE A 90 1.28 4.90 4.73
N GLY A 91 1.57 5.24 5.98
CA GLY A 91 2.55 6.28 6.29
C GLY A 91 3.95 5.93 5.83
N LEU A 92 4.38 4.70 6.09
CA LEU A 92 5.71 4.24 5.69
C LEU A 92 5.86 4.19 4.18
N LEU A 93 4.84 3.72 3.47
CA LEU A 93 4.86 3.68 2.02
C LEU A 93 4.90 5.09 1.43
N ALA A 94 4.13 6.01 1.99
CA ALA A 94 4.15 7.40 1.56
C ALA A 94 5.53 8.02 1.72
N MET A 95 6.22 7.75 2.83
CA MET A 95 7.60 8.20 3.03
C MET A 95 8.53 7.64 1.97
N ALA A 96 8.42 6.35 1.68
CA ALA A 96 9.27 5.71 0.68
C ALA A 96 9.03 6.29 -0.71
N LEU A 97 7.78 6.58 -1.04
CA LEU A 97 7.43 7.19 -2.32
C LEU A 97 7.98 8.61 -2.44
N LYS A 98 7.94 9.38 -1.37
CA LYS A 98 8.48 10.74 -1.38
C LYS A 98 9.98 10.78 -1.59
N ASP A 99 10.68 9.76 -1.13
CA ASP A 99 12.12 9.66 -1.37
C ASP A 99 12.46 9.40 -2.84
N LEU A 100 11.51 8.88 -3.61
CA LEU A 100 11.72 8.57 -5.02
C LEU A 100 11.28 9.70 -5.97
N CYS A 101 10.63 10.73 -5.45
CA CYS A 101 10.09 11.82 -6.28
C CYS A 101 10.83 13.13 -6.09
#